data_0be1b342f6800e4fab3533ed822150bc
#
_entry.id   0be1b342f6800e4fab3533ed822150bc
#
_cell.length_a   1.000
_cell.length_b   1.000
_cell.length_c   1.000
_cell.angle_alpha   90.00
_cell.angle_beta   90.00
_cell.angle_gamma   90.00
#
_symmetry.space_group_name_H-M   'P 1'
#
loop_
_entity.id
_entity.type
_entity.pdbx_description
1 polymer ?
#
loop_
_entity_poly.entity_id
_entity_poly.type
_entity_poly.pdbx_seq_one_letter_code
_entity_poly.pdbx_strand_id
1 'polypeptide(L)'
;MDWGFVQVDTNTDASYKVACFAMICHHCGERYIEFFPNARQENLFIGMIHAFTYRGIPRYVLTDNMKSVVIRRDLEGHPLWQKDYKVFMETIGFQTKLCRPRHPFTKGKVERLIRFVKDNFLAGRVFGTITELNLEAIGWCNRQNSIYHKAVDCIPCEKHQEDCMAVASVLTKTQALAFYLCPERKISFDGFVHYEGRRFGVPYWYTQKTCRIRRDSFTLYIYASDLSKVLTTHDVTWMKRDSFCRDQYVTEQPEEVPSMPVKTRIFQIEPPKQHSGFEKFNFEEGLWDE
;
A
#
# COMPACT_ATOMS: atom_id res chain seq x y z
N MET A 1 9.83 -10.28 14.89
CA MET A 1 9.47 -9.70 13.59
C MET A 1 10.70 -9.40 12.75
N ASP A 2 10.55 -9.34 11.44
CA ASP A 2 11.63 -9.01 10.50
C ASP A 2 11.08 -8.56 9.14
N TRP A 3 11.96 -7.98 8.32
CA TRP A 3 11.75 -7.71 6.91
C TRP A 3 12.47 -8.69 6.02
N GLY A 4 11.79 -9.19 5.00
CA GLY A 4 12.38 -9.92 3.88
C GLY A 4 12.19 -9.14 2.59
N PHE A 5 13.20 -9.09 1.72
CA PHE A 5 13.00 -8.57 0.37
C PHE A 5 12.75 -9.73 -0.58
N VAL A 6 11.68 -9.62 -1.34
CA VAL A 6 11.25 -10.66 -2.27
C VAL A 6 10.96 -10.04 -3.63
N GLN A 7 11.16 -10.83 -4.67
CA GLN A 7 10.75 -10.52 -6.03
C GLN A 7 9.45 -11.24 -6.30
N VAL A 8 8.52 -10.55 -6.92
CA VAL A 8 7.19 -11.05 -7.25
C VAL A 8 7.01 -10.97 -8.76
N ASP A 9 6.65 -12.06 -9.38
CA ASP A 9 6.44 -12.16 -10.81
C ASP A 9 5.02 -11.72 -11.17
N THR A 10 4.87 -11.14 -12.35
CA THR A 10 3.58 -10.69 -12.90
C THR A 10 3.17 -11.54 -14.10
N ASN A 11 1.93 -11.45 -14.51
CA ASN A 11 1.42 -12.13 -15.71
C ASN A 11 2.06 -11.65 -17.03
N THR A 12 2.90 -10.61 -16.99
CA THR A 12 3.52 -10.00 -18.18
C THR A 12 5.02 -10.22 -18.26
N ASP A 13 5.54 -11.32 -17.69
CA ASP A 13 6.97 -11.64 -17.58
C ASP A 13 7.82 -10.54 -16.91
N ALA A 14 7.17 -9.55 -16.31
CA ALA A 14 7.81 -8.54 -15.49
C ALA A 14 7.82 -8.97 -14.03
N SER A 15 8.78 -8.47 -13.27
CA SER A 15 8.81 -8.70 -11.84
C SER A 15 9.03 -7.39 -11.09
N TYR A 16 8.54 -7.32 -9.86
CA TYR A 16 8.75 -6.18 -8.99
C TYR A 16 9.23 -6.61 -7.61
N LYS A 17 10.03 -5.75 -6.99
CA LYS A 17 10.59 -5.99 -5.65
C LYS A 17 9.72 -5.36 -4.59
N VAL A 18 9.39 -6.14 -3.55
CA VAL A 18 8.62 -5.68 -2.38
C VAL A 18 9.30 -6.10 -1.09
N ALA A 19 8.95 -5.38 -0.02
CA ALA A 19 9.34 -5.72 1.34
C ALA A 19 8.25 -6.58 1.98
N CYS A 20 8.58 -7.79 2.41
CA CYS A 20 7.72 -8.67 3.18
C CYS A 20 7.92 -8.40 4.67
N PHE A 21 6.93 -7.84 5.33
CA PHE A 21 6.88 -7.80 6.79
C PHE A 21 6.46 -9.18 7.29
N ALA A 22 7.21 -9.73 8.24
CA ALA A 22 6.93 -11.04 8.80
C ALA A 22 6.97 -11.01 10.33
N MET A 23 5.95 -11.56 10.95
CA MET A 23 5.87 -11.75 12.39
C MET A 23 5.44 -13.18 12.70
N ILE A 24 6.10 -13.81 13.69
CA ILE A 24 5.78 -15.17 14.14
C ILE A 24 5.82 -15.26 15.66
N CYS A 25 4.85 -15.93 16.24
CA CYS A 25 4.85 -16.24 17.66
C CYS A 25 5.91 -17.30 17.99
N HIS A 26 6.73 -17.03 18.99
CA HIS A 26 7.74 -18.00 19.43
C HIS A 26 7.13 -19.19 20.18
N HIS A 27 5.97 -19.03 20.79
CA HIS A 27 5.30 -20.06 21.54
C HIS A 27 4.49 -21.00 20.64
N CYS A 28 3.45 -20.50 19.98
CA CYS A 28 2.51 -21.30 19.19
C CYS A 28 2.87 -21.41 17.69
N GLY A 29 3.82 -20.61 17.19
CA GLY A 29 4.18 -20.61 15.77
C GLY A 29 3.20 -19.88 14.86
N GLU A 30 2.17 -19.22 15.40
CA GLU A 30 1.24 -18.42 14.62
C GLU A 30 2.00 -17.32 13.86
N ARG A 31 1.68 -17.18 12.60
CA ARG A 31 2.40 -16.32 11.66
C ARG A 31 1.50 -15.30 10.99
N TYR A 32 2.09 -14.14 10.70
CA TYR A 32 1.51 -13.06 9.94
C TYR A 32 2.53 -12.53 8.95
N ILE A 33 2.13 -12.35 7.71
CA ILE A 33 2.93 -11.68 6.68
C ILE A 33 2.09 -10.63 5.96
N GLU A 34 2.76 -9.56 5.53
CA GLU A 34 2.19 -8.50 4.72
C GLU A 34 3.27 -7.89 3.84
N PHE A 35 2.92 -7.45 2.64
CA PHE A 35 3.86 -6.91 1.66
C PHE A 35 3.67 -5.42 1.49
N PHE A 36 4.80 -4.72 1.39
CA PHE A 36 4.86 -3.26 1.27
C PHE A 36 5.81 -2.87 0.14
N PRO A 37 5.65 -1.67 -0.46
CA PRO A 37 6.58 -1.17 -1.47
C PRO A 37 8.02 -1.03 -0.96
N ASN A 38 8.19 -0.80 0.33
CA ASN A 38 9.50 -0.61 0.98
C ASN A 38 9.41 -0.91 2.49
N ALA A 39 10.58 -1.03 3.15
CA ALA A 39 10.70 -1.27 4.59
C ALA A 39 10.90 0.03 5.42
N ARG A 40 10.24 1.12 5.04
CA ARG A 40 10.30 2.38 5.79
C ARG A 40 9.55 2.27 7.12
N GLN A 41 9.85 3.17 8.04
CA GLN A 41 9.27 3.18 9.39
C GLN A 41 7.74 3.27 9.38
N GLU A 42 7.15 4.04 8.47
CA GLU A 42 5.69 4.13 8.31
C GLU A 42 5.05 2.77 8.00
N ASN A 43 5.65 2.01 7.07
CA ASN A 43 5.18 0.67 6.71
C ASN A 43 5.41 -0.33 7.84
N LEU A 44 6.46 -0.15 8.65
CA LEU A 44 6.68 -0.93 9.86
C LEU A 44 5.53 -0.74 10.85
N PHE A 45 5.13 0.51 11.11
CA PHE A 45 4.03 0.80 12.03
C PHE A 45 2.70 0.23 11.52
N ILE A 46 2.40 0.40 10.23
CA ILE A 46 1.19 -0.15 9.60
C ILE A 46 1.19 -1.67 9.72
N GLY A 47 2.26 -2.35 9.33
CA GLY A 47 2.37 -3.80 9.40
C GLY A 47 2.27 -4.34 10.82
N MET A 48 2.85 -3.63 11.81
CA MET A 48 2.72 -3.99 13.22
C MET A 48 1.28 -3.81 13.72
N ILE A 49 0.59 -2.71 13.37
CA ILE A 49 -0.81 -2.48 13.74
C ILE A 49 -1.69 -3.57 13.14
N HIS A 50 -1.52 -3.91 11.87
CA HIS A 50 -2.29 -4.96 11.20
C HIS A 50 -2.02 -6.33 11.85
N ALA A 51 -0.75 -6.66 12.14
CA ALA A 51 -0.40 -7.89 12.84
C ALA A 51 -1.00 -7.95 14.26
N PHE A 52 -1.02 -6.85 15.00
CA PHE A 52 -1.63 -6.78 16.33
C PHE A 52 -3.16 -6.83 16.28
N THR A 53 -3.76 -6.33 15.22
CA THR A 53 -5.20 -6.51 14.97
C THR A 53 -5.53 -7.98 14.69
N TYR A 54 -4.65 -8.68 13.97
CA TYR A 54 -4.82 -10.08 13.60
C TYR A 54 -4.65 -11.05 14.78
N ARG A 55 -3.70 -10.77 15.69
CA ARG A 55 -3.23 -11.72 16.69
C ARG A 55 -3.16 -11.18 18.13
N GLY A 56 -3.65 -9.98 18.40
CA GLY A 56 -3.48 -9.29 19.69
C GLY A 56 -2.07 -8.69 19.87
N ILE A 57 -1.94 -7.81 20.85
CA ILE A 57 -0.68 -7.13 21.17
C ILE A 57 0.15 -8.02 22.09
N PRO A 58 1.33 -8.51 21.66
CA PRO A 58 2.18 -9.31 22.52
C PRO A 58 2.88 -8.43 23.56
N ARG A 59 3.19 -8.99 24.72
CA ARG A 59 3.99 -8.27 25.75
C ARG A 59 5.35 -7.85 25.21
N TYR A 60 5.99 -8.71 24.39
CA TYR A 60 7.32 -8.47 23.84
C TYR A 60 7.36 -8.72 22.34
N VAL A 61 7.97 -7.82 21.60
CA VAL A 61 8.32 -7.98 20.20
C VAL A 61 9.83 -8.13 20.08
N LEU A 62 10.29 -9.26 19.54
CA LEU A 62 11.70 -9.49 19.26
C LEU A 62 12.02 -9.04 17.82
N THR A 63 13.06 -8.23 17.66
CA THR A 63 13.54 -7.76 16.37
C THR A 63 15.06 -7.60 16.36
N ASP A 64 15.64 -7.42 15.18
CA ASP A 64 17.05 -7.02 15.05
C ASP A 64 17.26 -5.52 15.24
N ASN A 65 18.50 -5.07 15.02
CA ASN A 65 18.86 -3.68 15.15
C ASN A 65 18.49 -2.87 13.89
N MET A 66 17.22 -2.94 13.46
CA MET A 66 16.73 -2.17 12.32
C MET A 66 16.87 -0.67 12.56
N LYS A 67 17.32 0.10 11.56
CA LYS A 67 17.44 1.56 11.64
C LYS A 67 16.09 2.28 11.87
N SER A 68 14.99 1.66 11.52
CA SER A 68 13.63 2.14 11.81
C SER A 68 13.20 1.96 13.26
N VAL A 69 13.92 1.15 14.04
CA VAL A 69 13.62 0.80 15.43
C VAL A 69 14.63 1.42 16.39
N VAL A 70 15.92 1.27 16.09
CA VAL A 70 17.01 1.70 16.96
C VAL A 70 18.04 2.52 16.20
N ILE A 71 18.52 3.61 16.80
CA ILE A 71 19.57 4.45 16.23
C ILE A 71 20.93 3.76 16.39
N ARG A 72 21.24 3.37 17.62
CA ARG A 72 22.49 2.69 18.01
C ARG A 72 22.33 2.08 19.40
N ARG A 73 23.33 1.34 19.85
CA ARG A 73 23.48 0.98 21.26
C ARG A 73 24.47 1.95 21.92
N ASP A 74 24.23 2.23 23.19
CA ASP A 74 25.18 2.98 24.02
C ASP A 74 26.40 2.11 24.43
N LEU A 75 27.29 2.66 25.21
CA LEU A 75 28.51 1.97 25.69
C LEU A 75 28.18 0.79 26.63
N GLU A 76 27.03 0.80 27.28
CA GLU A 76 26.53 -0.25 28.16
C GLU A 76 25.73 -1.31 27.42
N GLY A 77 25.51 -1.11 26.10
CA GLY A 77 24.76 -2.03 25.25
C GLY A 77 23.24 -1.80 25.26
N HIS A 78 22.74 -0.76 25.93
CA HIS A 78 21.33 -0.40 25.91
C HIS A 78 20.93 0.24 24.57
N PRO A 79 19.71 0.00 24.11
CA PRO A 79 19.22 0.57 22.84
C PRO A 79 18.88 2.06 22.98
N LEU A 80 19.43 2.87 22.08
CA LEU A 80 18.96 4.22 21.83
C LEU A 80 17.88 4.14 20.74
N TRP A 81 16.62 4.18 21.18
CA TRP A 81 15.47 4.02 20.29
C TRP A 81 15.31 5.20 19.33
N GLN A 82 14.80 4.93 18.13
CA GLN A 82 14.21 5.98 17.29
C GLN A 82 13.05 6.64 18.06
N LYS A 83 12.99 7.97 18.02
CA LYS A 83 12.01 8.75 18.78
C LYS A 83 10.57 8.31 18.49
N ASP A 84 10.23 8.23 17.20
CA ASP A 84 8.87 7.88 16.77
C ASP A 84 8.53 6.43 17.11
N TYR A 85 9.51 5.51 17.04
CA TYR A 85 9.30 4.12 17.44
C TYR A 85 9.09 3.99 18.95
N LYS A 86 9.79 4.78 19.77
CA LYS A 86 9.58 4.80 21.22
C LYS A 86 8.17 5.26 21.55
N VAL A 87 7.72 6.37 20.95
CA VAL A 87 6.34 6.86 21.12
C VAL A 87 5.31 5.82 20.65
N PHE A 88 5.58 5.14 19.54
CA PHE A 88 4.73 4.07 19.04
C PHE A 88 4.61 2.91 20.03
N MET A 89 5.73 2.43 20.60
CA MET A 89 5.71 1.37 21.64
C MET A 89 4.88 1.76 22.85
N GLU A 90 5.05 3.00 23.33
CA GLU A 90 4.31 3.54 24.48
C GLU A 90 2.81 3.69 24.17
N THR A 91 2.47 4.16 22.98
CA THR A 91 1.08 4.34 22.53
C THR A 91 0.34 3.01 22.40
N ILE A 92 1.01 2.00 21.86
CA ILE A 92 0.40 0.65 21.65
C ILE A 92 0.45 -0.19 22.93
N GLY A 93 1.47 -0.01 23.78
CA GLY A 93 1.60 -0.71 25.06
C GLY A 93 2.35 -2.05 24.98
N PHE A 94 3.38 -2.15 24.14
CA PHE A 94 4.27 -3.32 24.07
C PHE A 94 5.72 -2.94 24.36
N GLN A 95 6.56 -3.94 24.57
CA GLN A 95 7.99 -3.77 24.76
C GLN A 95 8.77 -4.43 23.61
N THR A 96 9.90 -3.84 23.23
CA THR A 96 10.78 -4.41 22.20
C THR A 96 12.05 -4.97 22.83
N LYS A 97 12.39 -6.20 22.44
CA LYS A 97 13.68 -6.84 22.74
C LYS A 97 14.52 -6.89 21.47
N LEU A 98 15.75 -6.42 21.53
CA LEU A 98 16.68 -6.51 20.40
C LEU A 98 17.45 -7.83 20.46
N CYS A 99 17.59 -8.48 19.31
CA CYS A 99 18.50 -9.62 19.18
C CYS A 99 19.91 -9.22 19.57
N ARG A 100 20.61 -10.12 20.29
CA ARG A 100 22.02 -9.91 20.62
C ARG A 100 22.83 -9.94 19.31
N PRO A 101 23.75 -8.99 19.10
CA PRO A 101 24.66 -9.01 17.96
C PRO A 101 25.37 -10.36 17.86
N ARG A 102 25.50 -10.91 16.66
CA ARG A 102 26.18 -12.19 16.38
C ARG A 102 25.63 -13.45 17.05
N HIS A 103 24.35 -13.41 17.52
CA HIS A 103 23.64 -14.60 18.00
C HIS A 103 22.49 -14.99 17.07
N PRO A 104 22.75 -15.83 16.04
CA PRO A 104 21.76 -16.14 14.98
C PRO A 104 20.55 -16.93 15.49
N PHE A 105 20.68 -17.66 16.62
CA PHE A 105 19.61 -18.53 17.12
C PHE A 105 18.35 -17.80 17.58
N THR A 106 18.46 -16.54 17.97
CA THR A 106 17.31 -15.76 18.47
C THR A 106 16.33 -15.33 17.37
N LYS A 107 16.79 -15.28 16.09
CA LYS A 107 16.01 -14.82 14.94
C LYS A 107 15.56 -15.95 13.99
N GLY A 108 16.07 -17.17 14.19
CA GLY A 108 15.92 -18.29 13.25
C GLY A 108 14.49 -18.66 12.87
N LYS A 109 13.47 -18.37 13.72
CA LYS A 109 12.05 -18.65 13.39
C LYS A 109 11.51 -17.72 12.31
N VAL A 110 11.78 -16.41 12.41
CA VAL A 110 11.27 -15.44 11.43
C VAL A 110 12.05 -15.52 10.11
N GLU A 111 13.34 -15.80 10.15
CA GLU A 111 14.15 -16.04 8.94
C GLU A 111 13.66 -17.27 8.17
N ARG A 112 13.34 -18.34 8.90
CA ARG A 112 12.71 -19.54 8.32
C ARG A 112 11.34 -19.25 7.75
N LEU A 113 10.55 -18.40 8.41
CA LEU A 113 9.26 -17.95 7.88
C LEU A 113 9.43 -17.20 6.56
N ILE A 114 10.36 -16.24 6.46
CA ILE A 114 10.63 -15.51 5.22
C ILE A 114 11.09 -16.44 4.10
N ARG A 115 11.94 -17.43 4.41
CA ARG A 115 12.33 -18.47 3.43
C ARG A 115 11.11 -19.28 3.00
N PHE A 116 10.30 -19.72 3.92
CA PHE A 116 9.08 -20.49 3.65
C PHE A 116 8.06 -19.69 2.80
N VAL A 117 7.97 -18.38 3.00
CA VAL A 117 7.18 -17.49 2.14
C VAL A 117 7.68 -17.53 0.71
N LYS A 118 9.01 -17.48 0.48
CA LYS A 118 9.60 -17.57 -0.86
C LYS A 118 9.35 -18.92 -1.52
N ASP A 119 9.58 -19.99 -0.77
CA ASP A 119 9.61 -21.36 -1.30
C ASP A 119 8.20 -21.99 -1.40
N ASN A 120 7.21 -21.45 -0.70
CA ASN A 120 5.85 -21.99 -0.64
C ASN A 120 4.77 -21.00 -1.11
N PHE A 121 4.76 -19.79 -0.56
CA PHE A 121 3.71 -18.82 -0.89
C PHE A 121 3.92 -18.19 -2.27
N LEU A 122 5.14 -17.79 -2.59
CA LEU A 122 5.46 -17.09 -3.85
C LEU A 122 5.83 -18.04 -4.99
N ALA A 123 6.34 -19.22 -4.68
CA ALA A 123 6.84 -20.15 -5.70
C ALA A 123 5.77 -20.52 -6.72
N GLY A 124 6.06 -20.26 -7.99
CA GLY A 124 5.16 -20.57 -9.12
C GLY A 124 3.88 -19.75 -9.18
N ARG A 125 3.80 -18.67 -8.43
CA ARG A 125 2.63 -17.76 -8.43
C ARG A 125 3.01 -16.41 -9.01
N VAL A 126 2.03 -15.79 -9.64
CA VAL A 126 2.11 -14.46 -10.21
C VAL A 126 1.06 -13.57 -9.55
N PHE A 127 1.42 -12.32 -9.29
CA PHE A 127 0.52 -11.37 -8.65
C PHE A 127 0.59 -10.05 -9.38
N GLY A 128 -0.55 -9.67 -9.89
CA GLY A 128 -0.68 -8.44 -10.61
C GLY A 128 -0.46 -7.20 -9.71
N THR A 129 -0.86 -7.17 -8.44
CA THR A 129 -0.76 -6.01 -7.54
C THR A 129 -0.31 -6.40 -6.13
N ILE A 130 0.26 -5.41 -5.39
CA ILE A 130 0.53 -5.59 -3.95
C ILE A 130 -0.78 -5.86 -3.20
N THR A 131 -1.91 -5.32 -3.66
CA THR A 131 -3.21 -5.58 -3.07
C THR A 131 -3.62 -7.05 -3.22
N GLU A 132 -3.55 -7.58 -4.45
CA GLU A 132 -3.82 -9.00 -4.71
C GLU A 132 -2.88 -9.89 -3.90
N LEU A 133 -1.58 -9.55 -3.90
CA LEU A 133 -0.57 -10.23 -3.11
C LEU A 133 -0.92 -10.28 -1.62
N ASN A 134 -1.40 -9.17 -1.04
CA ASN A 134 -1.78 -9.10 0.37
C ASN A 134 -3.10 -9.83 0.68
N LEU A 135 -4.09 -9.80 -0.22
CA LEU A 135 -5.32 -10.59 -0.07
C LEU A 135 -5.01 -12.10 -0.02
N GLU A 136 -4.14 -12.56 -0.93
CA GLU A 136 -3.70 -13.95 -0.94
C GLU A 136 -2.81 -14.29 0.27
N ALA A 137 -1.98 -13.35 0.74
CA ALA A 137 -1.10 -13.53 1.89
C ALA A 137 -1.89 -13.76 3.18
N ILE A 138 -2.94 -12.99 3.44
CA ILE A 138 -3.78 -13.21 4.64
C ILE A 138 -4.52 -14.56 4.56
N GLY A 139 -5.03 -14.93 3.38
CA GLY A 139 -5.61 -16.25 3.15
C GLY A 139 -4.62 -17.38 3.38
N TRP A 140 -3.36 -17.21 2.93
CA TRP A 140 -2.28 -18.16 3.20
C TRP A 140 -1.93 -18.24 4.68
N CYS A 141 -1.83 -17.11 5.39
CA CYS A 141 -1.64 -17.08 6.84
C CYS A 141 -2.72 -17.89 7.56
N ASN A 142 -3.99 -17.65 7.22
CA ASN A 142 -5.11 -18.38 7.83
C ASN A 142 -4.99 -19.89 7.61
N ARG A 143 -4.72 -20.32 6.35
CA ARG A 143 -4.52 -21.76 6.06
C ARG A 143 -3.35 -22.34 6.82
N GLN A 144 -2.19 -21.64 6.85
CA GLN A 144 -1.01 -22.13 7.53
C GLN A 144 -1.16 -22.15 9.06
N ASN A 145 -1.94 -21.28 9.64
CA ASN A 145 -2.21 -21.24 11.06
C ASN A 145 -3.27 -22.27 11.51
N SER A 146 -4.08 -22.79 10.58
CA SER A 146 -5.14 -23.78 10.85
C SER A 146 -4.71 -25.24 10.63
N ILE A 147 -3.45 -25.50 10.29
CA ILE A 147 -2.92 -26.86 10.13
C ILE A 147 -1.91 -27.18 11.21
N TYR A 148 -1.80 -28.48 11.55
CA TYR A 148 -0.80 -28.96 12.52
C TYR A 148 0.63 -28.76 12.01
N HIS A 149 1.50 -28.21 12.85
CA HIS A 149 2.91 -28.03 12.57
C HIS A 149 3.80 -28.80 13.55
N LYS A 150 4.48 -29.84 13.05
CA LYS A 150 5.39 -30.67 13.84
C LYS A 150 6.47 -29.88 14.59
N ALA A 151 6.93 -28.76 14.05
CA ALA A 151 7.99 -27.93 14.67
C ALA A 151 7.55 -27.21 15.96
N VAL A 152 6.27 -27.05 16.19
CA VAL A 152 5.69 -26.44 17.40
C VAL A 152 4.72 -27.36 18.10
N ASP A 153 4.50 -28.56 17.55
CA ASP A 153 3.65 -29.63 18.06
C ASP A 153 2.20 -29.18 18.38
N CYS A 154 1.65 -28.34 17.49
CA CYS A 154 0.28 -27.83 17.66
C CYS A 154 -0.29 -27.29 16.35
N ILE A 155 -1.59 -26.98 16.38
CA ILE A 155 -2.27 -26.13 15.42
C ILE A 155 -2.12 -24.69 15.91
N PRO A 156 -1.39 -23.80 15.18
CA PRO A 156 -1.01 -22.48 15.68
C PRO A 156 -2.17 -21.61 16.14
N CYS A 157 -3.28 -21.54 15.38
CA CYS A 157 -4.42 -20.69 15.74
C CYS A 157 -5.11 -21.15 17.02
N GLU A 158 -5.28 -22.45 17.23
CA GLU A 158 -5.88 -23.01 18.46
C GLU A 158 -5.01 -22.69 19.66
N LYS A 159 -3.73 -23.05 19.56
CA LYS A 159 -2.74 -22.80 20.63
C LYS A 159 -2.57 -21.30 20.92
N HIS A 160 -2.68 -20.44 19.89
CA HIS A 160 -2.64 -19.00 20.06
C HIS A 160 -3.84 -18.49 20.85
N GLN A 161 -5.02 -18.97 20.50
CA GLN A 161 -6.27 -18.61 21.20
C GLN A 161 -6.26 -19.03 22.66
N GLU A 162 -5.78 -20.24 22.95
CA GLU A 162 -5.73 -20.78 24.29
C GLU A 162 -4.71 -20.07 25.19
N ASP A 163 -3.47 -19.94 24.72
CA ASP A 163 -2.35 -19.53 25.58
C ASP A 163 -1.97 -18.04 25.39
N CYS A 164 -2.04 -17.52 24.18
CA CYS A 164 -1.51 -16.21 23.89
C CYS A 164 -2.56 -15.11 24.02
N MET A 165 -3.79 -15.34 23.55
CA MET A 165 -4.86 -14.33 23.63
C MET A 165 -5.31 -14.09 25.08
N ALA A 166 -5.16 -15.04 25.96
CA ALA A 166 -5.44 -14.88 27.40
C ALA A 166 -4.53 -13.81 28.06
N VAL A 167 -3.34 -13.57 27.50
CA VAL A 167 -2.34 -12.62 28.04
C VAL A 167 -2.06 -11.45 27.12
N ALA A 168 -2.59 -11.46 25.89
CA ALA A 168 -2.44 -10.39 24.92
C ALA A 168 -3.43 -9.26 25.23
N SER A 169 -2.98 -8.02 25.01
CA SER A 169 -3.88 -6.87 25.04
C SER A 169 -4.59 -6.74 23.70
N VAL A 170 -5.86 -6.32 23.75
CA VAL A 170 -6.62 -6.02 22.52
C VAL A 170 -6.26 -4.62 22.04
N LEU A 171 -6.02 -4.50 20.74
CA LEU A 171 -5.75 -3.21 20.13
C LEU A 171 -7.02 -2.35 20.12
N THR A 172 -7.00 -1.26 20.90
CA THR A 172 -8.12 -0.31 20.95
C THR A 172 -7.99 0.67 19.78
N LYS A 173 -9.06 0.85 19.01
CA LYS A 173 -9.10 1.85 17.93
C LYS A 173 -9.11 3.25 18.54
N THR A 174 -7.96 3.87 18.62
CA THR A 174 -7.79 5.25 19.10
C THR A 174 -7.51 6.19 17.93
N GLN A 175 -7.73 7.49 18.13
CA GLN A 175 -7.33 8.52 17.16
C GLN A 175 -5.82 8.45 16.85
N ALA A 176 -4.99 8.12 17.85
CA ALA A 176 -3.54 7.95 17.65
C ALA A 176 -3.21 6.86 16.63
N LEU A 177 -3.96 5.74 16.60
CA LEU A 177 -3.77 4.69 15.59
C LEU A 177 -4.12 5.17 14.19
N ALA A 178 -5.15 6.00 14.03
CA ALA A 178 -5.52 6.56 12.74
C ALA A 178 -4.37 7.38 12.12
N PHE A 179 -3.62 8.11 12.94
CA PHE A 179 -2.44 8.85 12.47
C PHE A 179 -1.31 7.93 11.98
N TYR A 180 -1.07 6.80 12.61
CA TYR A 180 -0.09 5.81 12.12
C TYR A 180 -0.56 5.10 10.86
N LEU A 181 -1.86 4.80 10.73
CA LEU A 181 -2.44 4.17 9.55
C LEU A 181 -2.60 5.12 8.36
N CYS A 182 -2.54 6.42 8.61
CA CYS A 182 -2.67 7.47 7.61
C CYS A 182 -1.42 8.36 7.60
N PRO A 183 -0.29 7.91 7.03
CA PRO A 183 0.95 8.68 7.01
C PRO A 183 0.79 10.03 6.30
N GLU A 184 1.51 11.03 6.82
CA GLU A 184 1.49 12.37 6.26
C GLU A 184 2.27 12.46 4.95
N ARG A 185 1.77 13.27 4.02
CA ARG A 185 2.41 13.60 2.75
C ARG A 185 2.39 15.11 2.51
N LYS A 186 3.48 15.60 1.91
CA LYS A 186 3.53 16.98 1.41
C LYS A 186 2.79 17.06 0.10
N ILE A 187 2.01 18.12 -0.06
CA ILE A 187 1.38 18.47 -1.31
C ILE A 187 2.39 19.33 -2.09
N SER A 188 2.67 18.95 -3.32
CA SER A 188 3.53 19.73 -4.22
C SER A 188 2.84 21.04 -4.65
N PHE A 189 3.61 21.99 -5.17
CA PHE A 189 3.08 23.30 -5.58
C PHE A 189 2.02 23.20 -6.69
N ASP A 190 2.06 22.13 -7.48
CA ASP A 190 1.13 21.82 -8.56
C ASP A 190 -0.10 21.01 -8.10
N GLY A 191 -0.32 20.89 -6.77
CA GLY A 191 -1.50 20.28 -6.18
C GLY A 191 -1.51 18.76 -6.20
N PHE A 192 -0.34 18.09 -6.16
CA PHE A 192 -0.26 16.64 -6.12
C PHE A 192 0.42 16.11 -4.86
N VAL A 193 0.06 14.91 -4.48
CA VAL A 193 0.79 14.07 -3.53
C VAL A 193 1.44 12.90 -4.24
N HIS A 194 2.62 12.53 -3.79
CA HIS A 194 3.36 11.37 -4.30
C HIS A 194 3.08 10.13 -3.45
N TYR A 195 2.64 9.05 -4.10
CA TYR A 195 2.45 7.76 -3.49
C TYR A 195 2.81 6.63 -4.47
N GLU A 196 3.63 5.68 -4.03
CA GLU A 196 4.09 4.53 -4.82
C GLU A 196 4.59 4.88 -6.24
N GLY A 197 5.31 6.00 -6.36
CA GLY A 197 5.90 6.43 -7.64
C GLY A 197 4.92 7.07 -8.62
N ARG A 198 3.71 7.40 -8.16
CA ARG A 198 2.66 8.06 -8.93
C ARG A 198 2.21 9.35 -8.23
N ARG A 199 1.66 10.28 -8.99
CA ARG A 199 1.10 11.53 -8.47
C ARG A 199 -0.43 11.46 -8.44
N PHE A 200 -1.01 11.94 -7.34
CA PHE A 200 -2.45 11.95 -7.10
C PHE A 200 -2.88 13.38 -6.76
N GLY A 201 -3.85 13.90 -7.47
CA GLY A 201 -4.33 15.27 -7.33
C GLY A 201 -5.06 15.52 -6.02
N VAL A 202 -4.92 16.72 -5.52
CA VAL A 202 -5.62 17.22 -4.32
C VAL A 202 -6.50 18.38 -4.74
N PRO A 203 -7.73 18.50 -4.22
CA PRO A 203 -8.63 19.60 -4.56
C PRO A 203 -7.99 20.96 -4.30
N TYR A 204 -8.16 21.93 -5.23
CA TYR A 204 -7.56 23.27 -5.14
C TYR A 204 -7.98 24.05 -3.91
N TRP A 205 -9.20 23.83 -3.41
CA TRP A 205 -9.73 24.52 -2.22
C TRP A 205 -9.05 24.09 -0.92
N TYR A 206 -8.26 23.01 -0.95
CA TYR A 206 -7.49 22.59 0.22
C TYR A 206 -6.13 23.27 0.23
N THR A 207 -5.98 24.30 1.05
CA THR A 207 -4.82 25.20 1.06
C THR A 207 -3.67 24.77 1.97
N GLN A 208 -3.83 23.67 2.73
CA GLN A 208 -2.77 23.17 3.60
C GLN A 208 -1.64 22.56 2.80
N LYS A 209 -0.42 22.65 3.35
CA LYS A 209 0.78 22.11 2.68
C LYS A 209 0.96 20.60 2.82
N THR A 210 0.20 19.98 3.71
CA THR A 210 0.26 18.55 3.98
C THR A 210 -1.14 17.95 4.01
N CYS A 211 -1.22 16.67 3.71
CA CYS A 211 -2.42 15.86 3.82
C CYS A 211 -2.03 14.48 4.35
N ARG A 212 -3.01 13.64 4.66
CA ARG A 212 -2.77 12.27 5.06
C ARG A 212 -3.35 11.32 4.03
N ILE A 213 -2.70 10.20 3.84
CA ILE A 213 -3.13 9.21 2.85
C ILE A 213 -3.34 7.85 3.51
N ARG A 214 -4.33 7.13 3.01
CA ARG A 214 -4.54 5.72 3.35
C ARG A 214 -4.91 4.96 2.09
N ARG A 215 -4.24 3.85 1.85
CA ARG A 215 -4.65 2.92 0.81
C ARG A 215 -5.54 1.85 1.40
N ASP A 216 -6.65 1.59 0.75
CA ASP A 216 -7.52 0.46 1.03
C ASP A 216 -7.80 -0.25 -0.29
N SER A 217 -7.31 -1.48 -0.40
CA SER A 217 -7.40 -2.28 -1.63
C SER A 217 -6.94 -1.50 -2.88
N PHE A 218 -7.86 -1.12 -3.74
CA PHE A 218 -7.57 -0.40 -4.99
C PHE A 218 -7.80 1.11 -4.89
N THR A 219 -8.17 1.62 -3.72
CA THR A 219 -8.51 3.03 -3.55
C THR A 219 -7.50 3.73 -2.64
N LEU A 220 -6.97 4.87 -3.07
CA LEU A 220 -6.20 5.79 -2.26
C LEU A 220 -7.14 6.89 -1.75
N TYR A 221 -7.27 6.97 -0.45
CA TYR A 221 -7.99 8.03 0.24
C TYR A 221 -7.00 9.13 0.62
N ILE A 222 -7.32 10.36 0.30
CA ILE A 222 -6.58 11.55 0.71
C ILE A 222 -7.43 12.30 1.73
N TYR A 223 -6.90 12.44 2.94
CA TYR A 223 -7.54 13.10 4.07
C TYR A 223 -6.92 14.47 4.34
N ALA A 224 -7.67 15.34 4.99
CA ALA A 224 -7.10 16.52 5.63
C ALA A 224 -5.99 16.13 6.62
N SER A 225 -5.06 17.05 6.91
CA SER A 225 -3.90 16.78 7.80
C SER A 225 -4.29 16.35 9.21
N ASP A 226 -5.45 16.77 9.68
CA ASP A 226 -6.06 16.44 10.98
C ASP A 226 -6.97 15.20 10.95
N LEU A 227 -7.14 14.55 9.80
CA LEU A 227 -8.05 13.43 9.54
C LEU A 227 -9.55 13.80 9.68
N SER A 228 -9.92 15.07 9.73
CA SER A 228 -11.30 15.51 9.94
C SER A 228 -12.23 15.13 8.80
N LYS A 229 -11.71 15.08 7.57
CA LYS A 229 -12.49 14.74 6.36
C LYS A 229 -11.66 14.09 5.28
N VAL A 230 -12.32 13.33 4.42
CA VAL A 230 -11.77 12.88 3.13
C VAL A 230 -11.83 14.05 2.15
N LEU A 231 -10.69 14.38 1.56
CA LEU A 231 -10.59 15.43 0.54
C LEU A 231 -10.98 14.90 -0.83
N THR A 232 -10.44 13.73 -1.19
CA THR A 232 -10.70 13.06 -2.45
C THR A 232 -10.30 11.58 -2.35
N THR A 233 -10.72 10.81 -3.34
CA THR A 233 -10.33 9.41 -3.52
C THR A 233 -9.83 9.18 -4.93
N HIS A 234 -8.91 8.25 -5.11
CA HIS A 234 -8.35 7.88 -6.41
C HIS A 234 -8.25 6.38 -6.55
N ASP A 235 -8.45 5.88 -7.74
CA ASP A 235 -8.17 4.48 -8.06
C ASP A 235 -6.66 4.26 -8.21
N VAL A 236 -6.12 3.29 -7.49
CA VAL A 236 -4.72 2.87 -7.59
C VAL A 236 -4.63 1.78 -8.64
N THR A 237 -4.31 2.19 -9.86
CA THR A 237 -4.09 1.29 -11.00
C THR A 237 -2.60 1.14 -11.29
N TRP A 238 -2.23 0.19 -12.16
CA TRP A 238 -0.85 -0.01 -12.65
C TRP A 238 -0.30 1.13 -13.50
N MET A 239 -1.18 1.96 -14.05
CA MET A 239 -0.77 3.06 -14.90
C MET A 239 0.00 4.09 -14.06
N LYS A 240 1.25 4.35 -14.42
CA LYS A 240 2.10 5.37 -13.78
C LYS A 240 1.72 6.80 -14.17
N ARG A 241 0.53 7.03 -14.72
CA ARG A 241 0.04 8.36 -15.09
C ARG A 241 -0.46 9.09 -13.85
N ASP A 242 -0.40 10.41 -13.88
CA ASP A 242 -1.01 11.26 -12.87
C ASP A 242 -2.51 10.98 -12.77
N SER A 243 -3.02 10.96 -11.55
CA SER A 243 -4.45 10.80 -11.29
C SER A 243 -5.01 12.13 -10.80
N PHE A 244 -5.92 12.70 -11.56
CA PHE A 244 -6.55 13.98 -11.26
C PHE A 244 -7.82 13.76 -10.44
N CYS A 245 -8.14 14.67 -9.52
CA CYS A 245 -9.43 14.73 -8.87
C CYS A 245 -10.34 15.76 -9.56
N ARG A 246 -11.64 15.67 -9.31
CA ARG A 246 -12.64 16.52 -9.96
C ARG A 246 -12.37 18.02 -9.75
N ASP A 247 -12.00 18.40 -8.52
CA ASP A 247 -11.82 19.80 -8.11
C ASP A 247 -10.33 20.16 -7.97
N GLN A 248 -9.45 19.64 -8.83
CA GLN A 248 -8.02 19.87 -8.69
C GLN A 248 -7.61 21.29 -9.11
N TYR A 249 -8.30 21.85 -10.08
CA TYR A 249 -8.07 23.21 -10.59
C TYR A 249 -9.34 24.02 -10.49
N VAL A 250 -9.17 25.34 -10.37
CA VAL A 250 -10.28 26.27 -10.50
C VAL A 250 -10.81 26.15 -11.91
N THR A 251 -12.00 25.62 -12.07
CA THR A 251 -12.70 25.71 -13.35
C THR A 251 -13.30 27.11 -13.38
N GLU A 252 -12.72 28.02 -14.14
CA GLU A 252 -13.43 29.24 -14.51
C GLU A 252 -14.72 28.74 -15.18
N GLN A 253 -15.86 29.03 -14.58
CA GLN A 253 -17.12 28.84 -15.27
C GLN A 253 -17.00 29.71 -16.52
N PRO A 254 -17.21 29.17 -17.74
CA PRO A 254 -17.26 30.03 -18.90
C PRO A 254 -18.31 31.09 -18.57
N GLU A 255 -17.88 32.36 -18.51
CA GLU A 255 -18.82 33.47 -18.45
C GLU A 255 -19.85 33.18 -19.54
N GLU A 256 -21.14 33.14 -19.16
CA GLU A 256 -22.21 33.03 -20.12
C GLU A 256 -21.98 34.18 -21.12
N VAL A 257 -21.37 33.86 -22.26
CA VAL A 257 -21.26 34.81 -23.34
C VAL A 257 -22.70 35.15 -23.67
N PRO A 258 -23.13 36.42 -23.45
CA PRO A 258 -24.48 36.79 -23.76
C PRO A 258 -24.75 36.39 -25.19
N SER A 259 -25.73 35.55 -25.41
CA SER A 259 -26.08 35.04 -26.74
C SER A 259 -26.37 36.24 -27.62
N MET A 260 -25.41 36.65 -28.45
CA MET A 260 -25.69 37.60 -29.49
C MET A 260 -26.80 37.02 -30.37
N PRO A 261 -27.85 37.78 -30.67
CA PRO A 261 -28.89 37.30 -31.53
C PRO A 261 -28.25 36.89 -32.86
N VAL A 262 -28.26 35.60 -33.12
CA VAL A 262 -27.78 35.04 -34.41
C VAL A 262 -28.72 35.60 -35.45
N LYS A 263 -28.27 36.63 -36.18
CA LYS A 263 -28.92 37.02 -37.42
C LYS A 263 -28.77 35.87 -38.38
N THR A 264 -29.78 35.05 -38.44
CA THR A 264 -29.88 33.96 -39.42
C THR A 264 -29.90 34.57 -40.81
N ARG A 265 -28.76 34.69 -41.41
CA ARG A 265 -28.71 34.89 -42.88
C ARG A 265 -29.06 33.54 -43.47
N ILE A 266 -30.27 33.45 -43.96
CA ILE A 266 -30.65 32.32 -44.79
C ILE A 266 -29.85 32.46 -46.09
N PHE A 267 -28.76 31.70 -46.20
CA PHE A 267 -28.11 31.50 -47.48
C PHE A 267 -28.99 30.48 -48.21
N GLN A 268 -29.62 30.97 -49.27
CA GLN A 268 -30.17 30.09 -50.30
C GLN A 268 -29.01 29.35 -50.91
N ILE A 269 -28.84 28.07 -50.56
CA ILE A 269 -27.87 27.19 -51.20
C ILE A 269 -28.52 26.81 -52.54
N GLU A 270 -28.01 27.41 -53.62
CA GLU A 270 -28.32 26.89 -54.99
C GLU A 270 -27.83 25.43 -55.04
N PRO A 271 -28.62 24.52 -55.66
CA PRO A 271 -28.18 23.16 -55.79
C PRO A 271 -26.90 23.09 -56.60
N PRO A 272 -25.93 22.26 -56.26
CA PRO A 272 -24.67 22.15 -56.94
C PRO A 272 -24.92 21.78 -58.42
N LYS A 273 -24.33 22.60 -59.33
CA LYS A 273 -24.31 22.25 -60.75
C LYS A 273 -23.62 20.90 -60.93
N GLN A 274 -24.32 19.96 -61.55
CA GLN A 274 -23.82 18.64 -61.89
C GLN A 274 -22.62 18.78 -62.85
N HIS A 275 -21.42 18.91 -62.36
CA HIS A 275 -20.16 18.62 -63.04
C HIS A 275 -19.04 18.65 -61.97
N SER A 276 -18.99 17.63 -61.11
CA SER A 276 -17.76 17.37 -60.37
C SER A 276 -16.88 16.46 -61.22
N GLY A 277 -15.67 16.89 -61.51
CA GLY A 277 -14.68 16.10 -62.26
C GLY A 277 -14.20 14.81 -61.57
N PHE A 278 -14.93 14.36 -60.59
CA PHE A 278 -14.67 13.11 -59.84
C PHE A 278 -15.30 11.86 -60.47
N GLU A 279 -16.16 11.99 -61.53
CA GLU A 279 -16.75 10.81 -62.20
C GLU A 279 -15.74 10.02 -63.07
N LYS A 280 -14.46 10.38 -63.09
CA LYS A 280 -13.42 9.67 -63.84
C LYS A 280 -12.48 8.80 -63.02
N PHE A 281 -12.73 8.66 -61.73
CA PHE A 281 -11.98 7.71 -60.91
C PHE A 281 -12.81 6.48 -60.60
N ASN A 282 -12.84 5.55 -61.57
CA ASN A 282 -13.23 4.18 -61.30
C ASN A 282 -12.14 3.53 -60.44
N PHE A 283 -12.46 3.22 -59.22
CA PHE A 283 -11.69 2.26 -58.39
C PHE A 283 -12.13 0.87 -58.83
N GLU A 284 -11.65 0.40 -59.96
CA GLU A 284 -11.62 -1.02 -60.27
C GLU A 284 -10.24 -1.59 -59.96
N GLU A 285 -10.25 -2.46 -58.97
CA GLU A 285 -9.35 -3.62 -58.83
C GLU A 285 -7.86 -3.42 -59.02
N GLY A 286 -7.15 -3.21 -57.98
CA GLY A 286 -5.75 -3.53 -57.82
C GLY A 286 -5.57 -4.79 -57.03
N LEU A 287 -5.43 -5.92 -57.73
CA LEU A 287 -4.91 -7.18 -57.24
C LEU A 287 -3.62 -6.99 -56.44
N TRP A 288 -3.56 -7.54 -55.23
CA TRP A 288 -2.33 -7.85 -54.57
C TRP A 288 -2.01 -9.32 -54.86
N ASP A 289 -1.17 -9.56 -55.83
CA ASP A 289 -0.36 -10.77 -55.97
C ASP A 289 1.11 -10.41 -55.68
N GLU A 290 1.69 -11.25 -54.85
CA GLU A 290 3.04 -11.50 -54.37
C GLU A 290 3.39 -10.91 -53.00
#